data_655427c61c6a5ef87bcb367742d7c6fb
#
_entry.id   655427c61c6a5ef87bcb367742d7c6fb
#
_cell.length_a   1.000
_cell.length_b   1.000
_cell.length_c   1.000
_cell.angle_alpha   90.00
_cell.angle_beta   90.00
_cell.angle_gamma   90.00
#
_symmetry.space_group_name_H-M   'P 1'
#
loop_
_entity.id
_entity.type
_entity.pdbx_description
1 polymer ?
#
loop_
_entity_poly.entity_id
_entity_poly.type
_entity_poly.pdbx_seq_one_letter_code
_entity_poly.pdbx_strand_id
1 'polypeptide(L)'
;MKLKIYGDKLANAMAENALLKFCLILLTGITIFNAIVAYRAMNNQKVVILPPMVDHKIAIRGNDADDEYLKMMGRYAIKLILDYTPSNVEQNFSDFLKLASPGVFSSMRTGLNKIIEEVIRLRVSSSFHIHTIKKLGSTNRIELVGLRSKHADDVRIESAIEHHIIEYDIDEGTFRVTGVSQKNGA
;
A
#
# COMPACT_ATOMS: atom_id res chain seq x y z
N MET A 1 78.18 13.81 -10.99
CA MET A 1 77.24 14.06 -9.84
C MET A 1 75.89 14.66 -10.27
N LYS A 2 75.82 15.53 -11.27
CA LYS A 2 74.53 16.17 -11.72
C LYS A 2 73.57 15.21 -12.46
N LEU A 3 74.07 14.22 -13.24
CA LEU A 3 73.23 13.28 -14.02
C LEU A 3 72.42 12.31 -13.12
N LYS A 4 72.94 11.90 -11.97
CA LYS A 4 72.23 11.03 -11.04
C LYS A 4 71.05 11.73 -10.37
N ILE A 5 71.22 12.99 -10.02
CA ILE A 5 70.17 13.85 -9.43
C ILE A 5 69.03 14.11 -10.44
N TYR A 6 69.34 14.23 -11.74
CA TYR A 6 68.33 14.37 -12.81
C TYR A 6 67.53 13.07 -13.02
N GLY A 7 68.24 11.91 -12.97
CA GLY A 7 67.56 10.61 -13.06
C GLY A 7 66.56 10.37 -11.91
N ASP A 8 66.97 10.68 -10.68
CA ASP A 8 66.14 10.52 -9.49
C ASP A 8 64.94 11.47 -9.52
N LYS A 9 65.09 12.70 -9.98
CA LYS A 9 63.97 13.65 -10.16
C LYS A 9 62.98 13.21 -11.23
N LEU A 10 63.44 12.65 -12.34
CA LEU A 10 62.60 12.16 -13.42
C LEU A 10 61.85 10.91 -12.98
N ALA A 11 62.50 9.99 -12.25
CA ALA A 11 61.85 8.80 -11.69
C ALA A 11 60.75 9.17 -10.70
N ASN A 12 61.01 10.13 -9.79
CA ASN A 12 60.02 10.61 -8.84
C ASN A 12 58.83 11.28 -9.55
N ALA A 13 59.08 12.13 -10.57
CA ALA A 13 57.99 12.77 -11.32
C ALA A 13 57.14 11.75 -12.09
N MET A 14 57.75 10.67 -12.61
CA MET A 14 57.00 9.57 -13.26
C MET A 14 56.16 8.79 -12.24
N ALA A 15 56.70 8.52 -11.03
CA ALA A 15 56.00 7.84 -9.96
C ALA A 15 54.81 8.67 -9.45
N GLU A 16 55.03 9.96 -9.23
CA GLU A 16 53.97 10.90 -8.82
C GLU A 16 52.83 10.99 -9.87
N ASN A 17 53.21 11.04 -11.17
CA ASN A 17 52.22 11.07 -12.24
C ASN A 17 51.45 9.76 -12.37
N ALA A 18 52.10 8.61 -12.15
CA ALA A 18 51.43 7.31 -12.12
C ALA A 18 50.45 7.21 -10.92
N LEU A 19 50.86 7.67 -9.74
CA LEU A 19 50.04 7.72 -8.53
C LEU A 19 48.84 8.64 -8.72
N LEU A 20 49.04 9.83 -9.30
CA LEU A 20 47.92 10.76 -9.61
C LEU A 20 46.93 10.15 -10.59
N LYS A 21 47.40 9.46 -11.64
CA LYS A 21 46.49 8.76 -12.58
C LYS A 21 45.72 7.67 -11.89
N PHE A 22 46.35 6.89 -11.01
CA PHE A 22 45.68 5.84 -10.22
C PHE A 22 44.58 6.45 -9.32
N CYS A 23 44.93 7.51 -8.57
CA CYS A 23 43.98 8.23 -7.73
C CYS A 23 42.78 8.79 -8.53
N LEU A 24 43.03 9.31 -9.73
CA LEU A 24 41.99 9.84 -10.62
C LEU A 24 41.02 8.74 -11.09
N ILE A 25 41.55 7.59 -11.48
CA ILE A 25 40.75 6.42 -11.87
C ILE A 25 39.89 5.93 -10.69
N LEU A 26 40.48 5.85 -9.51
CA LEU A 26 39.79 5.40 -8.31
C LEU A 26 38.68 6.35 -7.90
N LEU A 27 38.95 7.67 -7.90
CA LEU A 27 37.93 8.71 -7.65
C LEU A 27 36.78 8.66 -8.65
N THR A 28 37.09 8.48 -9.92
CA THR A 28 36.09 8.36 -10.97
C THR A 28 35.21 7.12 -10.76
N GLY A 29 35.82 5.99 -10.40
CA GLY A 29 35.09 4.75 -10.07
C GLY A 29 34.14 4.92 -8.88
N ILE A 30 34.61 5.56 -7.80
CA ILE A 30 33.79 5.86 -6.62
C ILE A 30 32.62 6.80 -6.98
N THR A 31 32.87 7.83 -7.80
CA THR A 31 31.84 8.78 -8.20
C THR A 31 30.74 8.10 -9.02
N ILE A 32 31.12 7.24 -9.99
CA ILE A 32 30.16 6.47 -10.79
C ILE A 32 29.35 5.52 -9.90
N PHE A 33 30.01 4.82 -8.97
CA PHE A 33 29.33 3.93 -8.03
C PHE A 33 28.30 4.69 -7.17
N ASN A 34 28.68 5.83 -6.59
CA ASN A 34 27.76 6.65 -5.82
C ASN A 34 26.58 7.18 -6.68
N ALA A 35 26.84 7.56 -7.93
CA ALA A 35 25.76 8.00 -8.83
C ALA A 35 24.75 6.87 -9.11
N ILE A 36 25.21 5.62 -9.30
CA ILE A 36 24.34 4.45 -9.50
C ILE A 36 23.53 4.17 -8.24
N VAL A 37 24.14 4.23 -7.07
CA VAL A 37 23.45 4.01 -5.78
C VAL A 37 22.41 5.10 -5.55
N ALA A 38 22.75 6.37 -5.77
CA ALA A 38 21.83 7.49 -5.65
C ALA A 38 20.65 7.37 -6.62
N TYR A 39 20.91 7.02 -7.88
CA TYR A 39 19.86 6.81 -8.88
C TYR A 39 18.90 5.68 -8.47
N ARG A 40 19.42 4.54 -7.99
CA ARG A 40 18.58 3.45 -7.46
C ARG A 40 17.79 3.84 -6.23
N ALA A 41 18.39 4.60 -5.32
CA ALA A 41 17.71 5.08 -4.12
C ALA A 41 16.57 6.05 -4.45
N MET A 42 16.75 6.94 -5.42
CA MET A 42 15.72 7.88 -5.87
C MET A 42 14.55 7.18 -6.57
N ASN A 43 14.83 6.19 -7.42
CA ASN A 43 13.76 5.44 -8.11
C ASN A 43 12.97 4.50 -7.20
N ASN A 44 13.48 4.19 -6.01
CA ASN A 44 12.78 3.35 -5.03
C ASN A 44 12.01 4.17 -3.98
N GLN A 45 11.99 5.49 -4.08
CA GLN A 45 11.15 6.33 -3.22
C GLN A 45 9.72 6.32 -3.75
N LYS A 46 8.87 5.48 -3.17
CA LYS A 46 7.42 5.50 -3.41
C LYS A 46 6.78 6.53 -2.48
N VAL A 47 6.15 7.52 -3.07
CA VAL A 47 5.33 8.50 -2.33
C VAL A 47 4.00 7.81 -2.02
N VAL A 48 3.80 7.41 -0.78
CA VAL A 48 2.50 6.93 -0.31
C VAL A 48 1.66 8.16 0.05
N ILE A 49 0.63 8.42 -0.73
CA ILE A 49 -0.37 9.45 -0.41
C ILE A 49 -1.24 8.89 0.71
N LEU A 50 -1.02 9.35 1.93
CA LEU A 50 -1.80 8.98 3.10
C LEU A 50 -3.05 9.85 3.20
N PRO A 51 -4.22 9.28 3.57
CA PRO A 51 -5.38 10.07 3.94
C PRO A 51 -5.08 10.98 5.15
N PRO A 52 -5.75 12.13 5.31
CA PRO A 52 -5.39 13.18 6.28
C PRO A 52 -5.64 12.85 7.76
N MET A 53 -5.66 11.57 8.16
CA MET A 53 -5.90 11.12 9.53
C MET A 53 -4.78 10.24 10.13
N VAL A 54 -3.57 10.26 9.54
CA VAL A 54 -2.49 9.38 10.01
C VAL A 54 -1.43 10.21 10.74
N ASP A 55 -1.43 10.13 12.07
CA ASP A 55 -0.45 10.79 12.94
C ASP A 55 0.88 10.03 13.08
N HIS A 56 1.03 8.85 12.43
CA HIS A 56 2.21 8.00 12.55
C HIS A 56 2.91 7.78 11.21
N LYS A 57 4.25 7.69 11.25
CA LYS A 57 5.07 7.35 10.08
C LYS A 57 4.77 5.92 9.65
N ILE A 58 4.03 5.74 8.57
CA ILE A 58 3.76 4.45 7.97
C ILE A 58 4.95 4.06 7.09
N ALA A 59 5.56 2.92 7.36
CA ALA A 59 6.66 2.38 6.56
C ALA A 59 6.17 1.23 5.70
N ILE A 60 6.19 1.42 4.38
CA ILE A 60 6.01 0.33 3.42
C ILE A 60 7.40 -0.05 2.89
N ARG A 61 7.84 -1.29 3.11
CA ARG A 61 9.11 -1.83 2.62
C ARG A 61 8.83 -2.92 1.58
N GLY A 62 8.86 -2.55 0.33
CA GLY A 62 8.59 -3.50 -0.76
C GLY A 62 7.15 -4.04 -0.69
N ASN A 63 7.01 -5.37 -0.55
CA ASN A 63 5.71 -6.04 -0.41
C ASN A 63 5.27 -6.24 1.05
N ASP A 64 6.02 -5.70 2.02
CA ASP A 64 5.66 -5.77 3.45
C ASP A 64 5.16 -4.40 3.91
N ALA A 65 3.93 -4.39 4.41
CA ALA A 65 3.26 -3.20 4.91
C ALA A 65 3.07 -3.30 6.42
N ASP A 66 3.21 -2.17 7.11
CA ASP A 66 2.98 -2.08 8.55
C ASP A 66 1.56 -2.53 8.91
N ASP A 67 1.42 -3.28 9.99
CA ASP A 67 0.13 -3.77 10.50
C ASP A 67 -0.89 -2.65 10.72
N GLU A 68 -0.42 -1.46 11.10
CA GLU A 68 -1.27 -0.28 11.29
C GLU A 68 -1.84 0.21 9.95
N TYR A 69 -1.01 0.26 8.90
CA TYR A 69 -1.46 0.57 7.54
C TYR A 69 -2.49 -0.44 7.04
N LEU A 70 -2.24 -1.72 7.25
CA LEU A 70 -3.16 -2.78 6.83
C LEU A 70 -4.52 -2.68 7.54
N LYS A 71 -4.53 -2.41 8.85
CA LYS A 71 -5.75 -2.18 9.60
C LYS A 71 -6.51 -0.95 9.12
N MET A 72 -5.79 0.13 8.81
CA MET A 72 -6.37 1.36 8.27
C MET A 72 -7.01 1.10 6.90
N MET A 73 -6.31 0.44 5.99
CA MET A 73 -6.83 0.09 4.66
C MET A 73 -8.00 -0.88 4.75
N GLY A 74 -7.94 -1.88 5.63
CA GLY A 74 -9.06 -2.77 5.91
C GLY A 74 -10.28 -2.04 6.42
N ARG A 75 -10.11 -1.10 7.36
CA ARG A 75 -11.17 -0.22 7.85
C ARG A 75 -11.79 0.61 6.75
N TYR A 76 -10.97 1.21 5.90
CA TYR A 76 -11.42 2.01 4.78
C TYR A 76 -12.21 1.17 3.77
N ALA A 77 -11.66 0.04 3.34
CA ALA A 77 -12.30 -0.85 2.39
C ALA A 77 -13.65 -1.38 2.87
N ILE A 78 -13.73 -1.84 4.13
CA ILE A 78 -14.98 -2.40 4.67
C ILE A 78 -16.06 -1.32 4.82
N LYS A 79 -15.69 -0.09 5.20
CA LYS A 79 -16.63 1.01 5.29
C LYS A 79 -17.24 1.35 3.94
N LEU A 80 -16.46 1.33 2.87
CA LEU A 80 -16.97 1.60 1.53
C LEU A 80 -18.09 0.64 1.09
N ILE A 81 -18.06 -0.63 1.55
CA ILE A 81 -19.03 -1.66 1.13
C ILE A 81 -20.14 -1.92 2.14
N LEU A 82 -19.99 -1.54 3.41
CA LEU A 82 -20.97 -1.81 4.46
C LEU A 82 -21.62 -0.56 5.05
N ASP A 83 -21.06 0.63 4.80
CA ASP A 83 -21.54 1.90 5.34
C ASP A 83 -22.05 2.77 4.18
N TYR A 84 -23.31 2.61 3.83
CA TYR A 84 -23.91 3.26 2.67
C TYR A 84 -25.36 3.66 2.88
N THR A 85 -25.78 4.59 2.03
CA THR A 85 -27.18 5.04 1.86
C THR A 85 -27.54 4.95 0.38
N PRO A 86 -28.82 5.03 0.00
CA PRO A 86 -29.22 5.07 -1.41
C PRO A 86 -28.56 6.19 -2.22
N SER A 87 -28.16 7.29 -1.56
CA SER A 87 -27.55 8.45 -2.22
C SER A 87 -26.04 8.33 -2.45
N ASN A 88 -25.33 7.49 -1.68
CA ASN A 88 -23.87 7.39 -1.77
C ASN A 88 -23.34 6.00 -2.16
N VAL A 89 -24.20 4.99 -2.27
CA VAL A 89 -23.81 3.61 -2.53
C VAL A 89 -23.01 3.45 -3.83
N GLU A 90 -23.41 4.13 -4.90
CA GLU A 90 -22.71 4.08 -6.20
C GLU A 90 -21.27 4.62 -6.07
N GLN A 91 -21.11 5.77 -5.41
CA GLN A 91 -19.81 6.39 -5.21
C GLN A 91 -18.92 5.53 -4.31
N ASN A 92 -19.46 5.06 -3.19
CA ASN A 92 -18.71 4.21 -2.25
C ASN A 92 -18.23 2.92 -2.91
N PHE A 93 -19.09 2.26 -3.69
CA PHE A 93 -18.73 1.03 -4.38
C PHE A 93 -17.75 1.27 -5.53
N SER A 94 -17.89 2.41 -6.23
CA SER A 94 -16.89 2.83 -7.23
C SER A 94 -15.52 3.04 -6.60
N ASP A 95 -15.46 3.68 -5.42
CA ASP A 95 -14.21 3.90 -4.70
C ASP A 95 -13.62 2.60 -4.16
N PHE A 96 -14.46 1.67 -3.69
CA PHE A 96 -14.01 0.33 -3.31
C PHE A 96 -13.40 -0.44 -4.49
N LEU A 97 -14.02 -0.37 -5.67
CA LEU A 97 -13.51 -1.03 -6.87
C LEU A 97 -12.13 -0.53 -7.32
N LYS A 98 -11.74 0.70 -6.96
CA LYS A 98 -10.38 1.22 -7.18
C LYS A 98 -9.32 0.46 -6.35
N LEU A 99 -9.74 -0.12 -5.23
CA LEU A 99 -8.89 -0.96 -4.39
C LEU A 99 -8.84 -2.42 -4.86
N ALA A 100 -9.75 -2.85 -5.74
CA ALA A 100 -9.83 -4.23 -6.17
C ALA A 100 -8.63 -4.62 -7.05
N SER A 101 -8.14 -5.84 -6.86
CA SER A 101 -7.14 -6.42 -7.75
C SER A 101 -7.72 -6.65 -9.15
N PRO A 102 -6.94 -6.47 -10.23
CA PRO A 102 -7.42 -6.67 -11.60
C PRO A 102 -8.10 -8.02 -11.83
N GLY A 103 -7.61 -9.09 -11.18
CA GLY A 103 -8.15 -10.44 -11.34
C GLY A 103 -9.58 -10.64 -10.80
N VAL A 104 -9.99 -9.83 -9.82
CA VAL A 104 -11.32 -9.95 -9.18
C VAL A 104 -12.24 -8.76 -9.49
N PHE A 105 -11.72 -7.74 -10.15
CA PHE A 105 -12.46 -6.51 -10.45
C PHE A 105 -13.80 -6.75 -11.14
N SER A 106 -13.82 -7.57 -12.20
CA SER A 106 -15.03 -7.80 -13.00
C SER A 106 -16.12 -8.54 -12.21
N SER A 107 -15.75 -9.56 -11.42
CA SER A 107 -16.68 -10.30 -10.58
C SER A 107 -17.22 -9.44 -9.44
N MET A 108 -16.36 -8.68 -8.77
CA MET A 108 -16.77 -7.73 -7.71
C MET A 108 -17.70 -6.65 -8.26
N ARG A 109 -17.39 -6.05 -9.40
CA ARG A 109 -18.24 -5.06 -10.04
C ARG A 109 -19.65 -5.59 -10.34
N THR A 110 -19.73 -6.82 -10.89
CA THR A 110 -21.02 -7.44 -11.17
C THR A 110 -21.82 -7.69 -9.90
N GLY A 111 -21.19 -8.18 -8.83
CA GLY A 111 -21.84 -8.38 -7.54
C GLY A 111 -22.34 -7.08 -6.90
N LEU A 112 -21.48 -6.04 -6.89
CA LEU A 112 -21.80 -4.74 -6.30
C LEU A 112 -22.90 -4.02 -7.06
N ASN A 113 -22.95 -4.09 -8.40
CA ASN A 113 -24.02 -3.49 -9.18
C ASN A 113 -25.41 -4.05 -8.82
N LYS A 114 -25.51 -5.35 -8.57
CA LYS A 114 -26.78 -5.94 -8.08
C LYS A 114 -27.19 -5.36 -6.73
N ILE A 115 -26.25 -5.17 -5.83
CA ILE A 115 -26.51 -4.57 -4.52
C ILE A 115 -26.95 -3.11 -4.67
N ILE A 116 -26.32 -2.33 -5.55
CA ILE A 116 -26.71 -0.94 -5.84
C ILE A 116 -28.20 -0.88 -6.26
N GLU A 117 -28.59 -1.72 -7.22
CA GLU A 117 -29.99 -1.76 -7.69
C GLU A 117 -30.96 -2.07 -6.54
N GLU A 118 -30.63 -3.02 -5.68
CA GLU A 118 -31.45 -3.38 -4.52
C GLU A 118 -31.52 -2.24 -3.49
N VAL A 119 -30.37 -1.64 -3.16
CA VAL A 119 -30.29 -0.55 -2.19
C VAL A 119 -31.12 0.65 -2.62
N ILE A 120 -31.04 1.05 -3.89
CA ILE A 120 -31.82 2.17 -4.44
C ILE A 120 -33.32 1.82 -4.49
N ARG A 121 -33.64 0.62 -4.99
CA ARG A 121 -35.04 0.18 -5.13
C ARG A 121 -35.77 0.04 -3.79
N LEU A 122 -35.09 -0.51 -2.78
CA LEU A 122 -35.65 -0.80 -1.46
C LEU A 122 -35.39 0.33 -0.45
N ARG A 123 -34.68 1.40 -0.84
CA ARG A 123 -34.27 2.53 0.00
C ARG A 123 -33.56 2.09 1.28
N VAL A 124 -32.71 1.07 1.18
CA VAL A 124 -31.99 0.52 2.32
C VAL A 124 -30.72 1.33 2.58
N SER A 125 -30.52 1.72 3.83
CA SER A 125 -29.24 2.22 4.34
C SER A 125 -28.59 1.18 5.23
N SER A 126 -27.28 1.15 5.27
CA SER A 126 -26.48 0.26 6.10
C SER A 126 -25.40 1.06 6.82
N SER A 127 -25.20 0.77 8.09
CA SER A 127 -24.08 1.30 8.87
C SER A 127 -23.32 0.16 9.54
N PHE A 128 -21.99 0.26 9.57
CA PHE A 128 -21.13 -0.75 10.17
C PHE A 128 -20.20 -0.12 11.20
N HIS A 129 -20.42 -0.46 12.47
CA HIS A 129 -19.61 0.00 13.60
C HIS A 129 -18.57 -1.06 13.96
N ILE A 130 -17.33 -0.79 13.63
CA ILE A 130 -16.22 -1.71 13.84
C ILE A 130 -15.85 -1.74 15.31
N HIS A 131 -15.89 -2.92 15.92
CA HIS A 131 -15.44 -3.18 17.29
C HIS A 131 -13.98 -3.64 17.33
N THR A 132 -13.59 -4.52 16.40
CA THR A 132 -12.25 -5.11 16.39
C THR A 132 -11.73 -5.27 14.97
N ILE A 133 -10.43 -5.01 14.81
CA ILE A 133 -9.69 -5.29 13.56
C ILE A 133 -8.45 -6.08 13.92
N LYS A 134 -8.25 -7.22 13.26
CA LYS A 134 -7.08 -8.09 13.48
C LYS A 134 -6.53 -8.58 12.15
N LYS A 135 -5.21 -8.57 12.01
CA LYS A 135 -4.52 -9.32 10.95
C LYS A 135 -4.48 -10.79 11.34
N LEU A 136 -4.85 -11.68 10.45
CA LEU A 136 -4.88 -13.12 10.69
C LEU A 136 -3.52 -13.75 10.37
N GLY A 137 -2.64 -13.83 11.38
CA GLY A 137 -1.35 -14.52 11.29
C GLY A 137 -0.45 -14.00 10.16
N SER A 138 0.22 -14.92 9.47
CA SER A 138 1.08 -14.64 8.30
C SER A 138 0.29 -14.63 6.98
N THR A 139 -1.04 -14.75 7.02
CA THR A 139 -1.89 -14.72 5.83
C THR A 139 -2.25 -13.27 5.48
N ASN A 140 -2.39 -12.99 4.18
CA ASN A 140 -2.82 -11.68 3.69
C ASN A 140 -4.33 -11.49 3.92
N ARG A 141 -4.76 -11.56 5.19
CA ARG A 141 -6.16 -11.48 5.61
C ARG A 141 -6.32 -10.57 6.81
N ILE A 142 -7.34 -9.73 6.78
CA ILE A 142 -7.75 -8.86 7.88
C ILE A 142 -9.16 -9.25 8.28
N GLU A 143 -9.35 -9.62 9.55
CA GLU A 143 -10.67 -9.86 10.14
C GLU A 143 -11.16 -8.56 10.78
N LEU A 144 -12.40 -8.20 10.45
CA LEU A 144 -13.11 -7.07 11.03
C LEU A 144 -14.40 -7.58 11.66
N VAL A 145 -14.58 -7.26 12.90
CA VAL A 145 -15.79 -7.62 13.67
C VAL A 145 -16.49 -6.35 14.07
N GLY A 146 -17.79 -6.28 13.84
CA GLY A 146 -18.56 -5.09 14.16
C GLY A 146 -20.05 -5.32 14.13
N LEU A 147 -20.78 -4.32 14.59
CA LEU A 147 -22.23 -4.27 14.55
C LEU A 147 -22.68 -3.68 13.23
N ARG A 148 -23.40 -4.46 12.43
CA ARG A 148 -24.08 -3.96 11.23
C ARG A 148 -25.53 -3.69 11.53
N SER A 149 -26.01 -2.50 11.16
CA SER A 149 -27.39 -2.11 11.26
C SER A 149 -27.92 -1.69 9.89
N LYS A 150 -29.04 -2.27 9.47
CA LYS A 150 -29.71 -1.92 8.23
C LYS A 150 -31.07 -1.28 8.52
N HIS A 151 -31.40 -0.26 7.75
CA HIS A 151 -32.65 0.45 7.84
C HIS A 151 -33.28 0.56 6.44
N ALA A 152 -34.59 0.37 6.37
CA ALA A 152 -35.38 0.73 5.19
C ALA A 152 -36.22 1.96 5.55
N ASP A 153 -36.00 3.09 4.87
CA ASP A 153 -36.44 4.40 5.31
C ASP A 153 -36.04 4.64 6.79
N ASP A 154 -36.99 4.89 7.70
CA ASP A 154 -36.73 5.13 9.13
C ASP A 154 -36.84 3.87 10.01
N VAL A 155 -37.11 2.71 9.42
CA VAL A 155 -37.32 1.45 10.16
C VAL A 155 -36.08 0.60 10.17
N ARG A 156 -35.60 0.23 11.36
CA ARG A 156 -34.51 -0.77 11.50
C ARG A 156 -35.05 -2.15 11.12
N ILE A 157 -34.45 -2.73 10.07
CA ILE A 157 -34.82 -4.08 9.57
C ILE A 157 -33.89 -5.17 10.07
N GLU A 158 -32.63 -4.83 10.38
CA GLU A 158 -31.64 -5.80 10.82
C GLU A 158 -30.59 -5.13 11.71
N SER A 159 -30.12 -5.84 12.75
CA SER A 159 -28.97 -5.44 13.53
C SER A 159 -28.28 -6.71 14.05
N ALA A 160 -27.06 -6.95 13.62
CA ALA A 160 -26.29 -8.15 13.97
C ALA A 160 -24.81 -7.86 14.09
N ILE A 161 -24.13 -8.63 14.92
CA ILE A 161 -22.66 -8.64 14.92
C ILE A 161 -22.23 -9.50 13.73
N GLU A 162 -21.45 -8.90 12.85
CA GLU A 162 -20.91 -9.57 11.66
C GLU A 162 -19.39 -9.65 11.71
N HIS A 163 -18.86 -10.74 11.17
CA HIS A 163 -17.45 -10.99 10.99
C HIS A 163 -17.12 -10.96 9.49
N HIS A 164 -16.31 -10.01 9.10
CA HIS A 164 -15.86 -9.87 7.71
C HIS A 164 -14.37 -10.14 7.60
N ILE A 165 -13.98 -10.82 6.54
CA ILE A 165 -12.59 -11.08 6.20
C ILE A 165 -12.31 -10.40 4.87
N ILE A 166 -11.32 -9.50 4.87
CA ILE A 166 -10.76 -8.92 3.66
C ILE A 166 -9.47 -9.65 3.34
N GLU A 167 -9.42 -10.25 2.17
CA GLU A 167 -8.20 -10.78 1.59
C GLU A 167 -7.55 -9.68 0.75
N TYR A 168 -6.26 -9.52 0.89
CA TYR A 168 -5.53 -8.45 0.21
C TYR A 168 -4.19 -8.95 -0.32
N ASP A 169 -3.62 -8.18 -1.22
CA ASP A 169 -2.25 -8.31 -1.67
C ASP A 169 -1.60 -6.92 -1.68
N ILE A 170 -0.27 -6.89 -1.54
CA ILE A 170 0.52 -5.66 -1.69
C ILE A 170 1.29 -5.76 -3.00
N ASP A 171 0.78 -5.07 -3.99
CA ASP A 171 1.39 -5.01 -5.32
C ASP A 171 2.12 -3.68 -5.47
N GLU A 172 3.44 -3.75 -5.62
CA GLU A 172 4.32 -2.58 -5.72
C GLU A 172 4.06 -1.50 -4.64
N GLY A 173 3.79 -1.91 -3.40
CA GLY A 173 3.49 -1.00 -2.29
C GLY A 173 2.06 -0.46 -2.29
N THR A 174 1.20 -0.96 -3.17
CA THR A 174 -0.22 -0.59 -3.25
C THR A 174 -1.08 -1.70 -2.65
N PHE A 175 -1.96 -1.35 -1.72
CA PHE A 175 -2.95 -2.28 -1.15
C PHE A 175 -4.00 -2.63 -2.20
N ARG A 176 -4.18 -3.92 -2.49
CA ARG A 176 -5.18 -4.46 -3.42
C ARG A 176 -6.06 -5.47 -2.72
N VAL A 177 -7.37 -5.30 -2.82
CA VAL A 177 -8.34 -6.28 -2.31
C VAL A 177 -8.48 -7.42 -3.31
N THR A 178 -8.26 -8.65 -2.86
CA THR A 178 -8.40 -9.87 -3.66
C THR A 178 -9.67 -10.64 -3.32
N GLY A 179 -10.28 -10.38 -2.16
CA GLY A 179 -11.52 -11.01 -1.74
C GLY A 179 -12.16 -10.33 -0.54
N VAL A 180 -13.46 -10.45 -0.45
CA VAL A 180 -14.23 -10.08 0.76
C VAL A 180 -15.20 -11.21 1.02
N SER A 181 -15.20 -11.72 2.24
CA SER A 181 -16.12 -12.76 2.68
C SER A 181 -16.69 -12.44 4.06
N GLN A 182 -17.91 -12.88 4.29
CA GLN A 182 -18.52 -12.86 5.61
C GLN A 182 -18.29 -14.24 6.23
N LYS A 183 -17.72 -14.28 7.43
CA LYS A 183 -17.62 -15.49 8.22
C LYS A 183 -18.96 -15.69 8.93
N ASN A 184 -19.75 -16.66 8.48
CA ASN A 184 -20.95 -17.03 9.20
C ASN A 184 -20.53 -17.49 10.60
N GLY A 185 -21.06 -16.84 11.62
CA GLY A 185 -20.86 -17.24 13.00
C GLY A 185 -21.38 -18.68 13.18
N ALA A 186 -20.53 -19.53 13.78
CA ALA A 186 -20.95 -20.82 14.29
C ALA A 186 -21.74 -20.59 15.59
#